data_14d17b597a7e271bc1dcfc715c3dfa2e
#
_entry.id   14d17b597a7e271bc1dcfc715c3dfa2e
#
_cell.length_a   1.000
_cell.length_b   1.000
_cell.length_c   1.000
_cell.angle_alpha   90.00
_cell.angle_beta   90.00
_cell.angle_gamma   90.00
#
_symmetry.space_group_name_H-M   'P 1'
#
loop_
_entity.id
_entity.type
_entity.pdbx_description
1 polymer ?
#
loop_
_entity_poly.entity_id
_entity_poly.type
_entity_poly.pdbx_seq_one_letter_code
_entity_poly.pdbx_strand_id
1 'polypeptide(L)'
;MKKRYGVLLLFGIAVLISQSCCGQVPQVPQTSQAPQSLSLKEAEQIAAQNHPAIQAAQDLAFAAKQQVREVQSNYYPLANGSLTGVEAENNSRVTAGALNNPIIFDRYANGISVGQLVTDFGRTHELAKSSIFRAQAQEENVVTSRASVILAVDQAYFAVLRAQSVLQVAQETVKDRQLVADQIGAMARNQLKSDLDVSFANVDLSQARLLLIQAQNDLQVSFAELSTALGYADQRTFTLSDEPLPTSALPDVSQSIAQALQDRPELIGERLEVNSANSYATAERDLYLPTISAVGVAGLTPFRQNTLASHYAAAGFNVNIPIFNGHLFGARESEARYHAQAQQQYLRDLQDRIVRDVREAWLNANSAFERLSVTKELLSEATQALNLAQARYNLGLSSIVELSQAQLNLTQAQIADSGATYDYQTRLSVLNYATGAVR
;
A
#
# COMPACT_ATOMS: atom_id res chain seq x y z
N MET A 1 -26.80 68.82 24.66
CA MET A 1 -26.48 68.95 23.22
C MET A 1 -25.54 67.77 22.83
N LYS A 2 -26.05 66.95 21.99
CA LYS A 2 -25.40 65.65 21.50
C LYS A 2 -24.27 65.99 20.53
N LYS A 3 -23.11 65.38 20.68
CA LYS A 3 -22.23 65.10 19.53
C LYS A 3 -21.85 63.65 19.53
N ARG A 4 -22.40 62.92 18.56
CA ARG A 4 -22.01 61.53 18.13
C ARG A 4 -20.76 61.67 17.28
N TYR A 5 -19.69 60.97 17.63
CA TYR A 5 -18.58 60.61 16.69
C TYR A 5 -18.69 59.18 16.29
N GLY A 6 -19.15 58.98 15.07
CA GLY A 6 -19.09 57.67 14.43
C GLY A 6 -17.66 57.44 13.89
N VAL A 7 -17.03 56.37 14.30
CA VAL A 7 -15.78 55.88 13.68
C VAL A 7 -16.15 54.91 12.61
N LEU A 8 -16.04 55.33 11.34
CA LEU A 8 -16.09 54.47 10.17
C LEU A 8 -14.74 53.76 10.02
N LEU A 9 -14.72 52.44 10.24
CA LEU A 9 -13.61 51.55 9.85
C LEU A 9 -13.80 51.15 8.39
N LEU A 10 -13.05 51.80 7.49
CA LEU A 10 -12.90 51.39 6.10
C LEU A 10 -12.01 50.14 6.00
N PHE A 11 -12.62 48.98 5.72
CA PHE A 11 -11.92 47.84 5.24
C PHE A 11 -11.68 47.97 3.73
N GLY A 12 -10.44 48.29 3.36
CA GLY A 12 -10.00 48.30 1.97
C GLY A 12 -9.83 46.85 1.46
N ILE A 13 -10.77 46.38 0.63
CA ILE A 13 -10.62 45.13 -0.12
C ILE A 13 -9.77 45.44 -1.36
N ALA A 14 -8.53 45.00 -1.36
CA ALA A 14 -7.67 45.00 -2.56
C ALA A 14 -8.11 43.85 -3.47
N VAL A 15 -8.83 44.16 -4.55
CA VAL A 15 -9.16 43.26 -5.62
C VAL A 15 -7.91 43.10 -6.51
N LEU A 16 -7.20 42.00 -6.40
CA LEU A 16 -6.17 41.60 -7.33
C LEU A 16 -6.84 41.03 -8.59
N ILE A 17 -6.81 41.74 -9.66
CA ILE A 17 -7.19 41.28 -11.01
C ILE A 17 -6.07 40.35 -11.50
N SER A 18 -6.32 39.06 -11.46
CA SER A 18 -5.47 38.07 -12.12
C SER A 18 -5.71 38.09 -13.62
N GLN A 19 -4.76 38.60 -14.39
CA GLN A 19 -4.70 38.42 -15.84
C GLN A 19 -4.52 36.95 -16.15
N SER A 20 -5.53 36.36 -16.81
CA SER A 20 -5.45 35.01 -17.40
C SER A 20 -4.45 35.04 -18.57
N CYS A 21 -3.23 34.63 -18.33
CA CYS A 21 -2.32 34.23 -19.39
C CYS A 21 -2.78 32.88 -19.94
N CYS A 22 -3.32 32.84 -21.13
CA CYS A 22 -3.49 31.60 -21.93
C CYS A 22 -2.10 31.05 -22.23
N GLY A 23 -1.57 30.21 -21.34
CA GLY A 23 -0.41 29.41 -21.60
C GLY A 23 -0.79 28.28 -22.55
N GLN A 24 -0.21 28.29 -23.76
CA GLN A 24 -0.17 27.12 -24.64
C GLN A 24 0.43 25.96 -23.86
N VAL A 25 -0.35 24.87 -23.73
CA VAL A 25 0.13 23.59 -23.21
C VAL A 25 1.26 23.15 -24.15
N PRO A 26 2.51 22.97 -23.68
CA PRO A 26 3.55 22.40 -24.51
C PRO A 26 3.12 20.97 -24.86
N GLN A 27 2.92 20.71 -26.16
CA GLN A 27 2.82 19.35 -26.68
C GLN A 27 4.18 18.69 -26.39
N VAL A 28 4.18 17.80 -25.41
CA VAL A 28 5.30 16.89 -25.16
C VAL A 28 5.44 16.02 -26.42
N PRO A 29 6.58 16.03 -27.12
CA PRO A 29 6.78 15.14 -28.24
C PRO A 29 6.69 13.70 -27.69
N GLN A 30 5.76 12.92 -28.22
CA GLN A 30 5.74 11.47 -28.06
C GLN A 30 6.96 10.92 -28.81
N THR A 31 8.10 10.93 -28.16
CA THR A 31 9.23 10.12 -28.58
C THR A 31 8.79 8.66 -28.37
N SER A 32 8.55 7.95 -29.46
CA SER A 32 8.53 6.49 -29.44
C SER A 32 9.92 6.02 -29.01
N GLN A 33 10.11 5.89 -27.69
CA GLN A 33 11.32 5.30 -27.15
C GLN A 33 11.37 3.85 -27.66
N ALA A 34 12.50 3.46 -28.26
CA ALA A 34 12.78 2.06 -28.55
C ALA A 34 12.51 1.22 -27.28
N PRO A 35 11.97 0.01 -27.42
CA PRO A 35 11.65 -0.82 -26.26
C PRO A 35 12.88 -0.98 -25.38
N GLN A 36 12.78 -0.46 -24.18
CA GLN A 36 13.84 -0.50 -23.18
C GLN A 36 13.95 -1.92 -22.67
N SER A 37 15.14 -2.51 -22.73
CA SER A 37 15.37 -3.81 -22.09
C SER A 37 15.20 -3.64 -20.59
N LEU A 38 14.39 -4.48 -19.96
CA LEU A 38 14.03 -4.41 -18.55
C LEU A 38 14.27 -5.77 -17.91
N SER A 39 15.18 -5.83 -16.94
CA SER A 39 15.37 -6.98 -16.07
C SER A 39 14.42 -6.92 -14.87
N LEU A 40 14.16 -8.05 -14.20
CA LEU A 40 13.33 -8.10 -13.01
C LEU A 40 13.81 -7.12 -11.93
N LYS A 41 15.10 -7.12 -11.66
CA LYS A 41 15.70 -6.23 -10.66
C LYS A 41 15.54 -4.74 -10.98
N GLU A 42 15.64 -4.36 -12.26
CA GLU A 42 15.39 -2.98 -12.69
C GLU A 42 13.91 -2.62 -12.56
N ALA A 43 13.01 -3.56 -12.87
CA ALA A 43 11.58 -3.39 -12.68
C ALA A 43 11.22 -3.13 -11.21
N GLU A 44 11.75 -3.94 -10.29
CA GLU A 44 11.58 -3.75 -8.84
C GLU A 44 12.10 -2.38 -8.37
N GLN A 45 13.27 -1.95 -8.87
CA GLN A 45 13.85 -0.65 -8.52
C GLN A 45 13.00 0.52 -9.01
N ILE A 46 12.50 0.46 -10.24
CA ILE A 46 11.60 1.48 -10.80
C ILE A 46 10.33 1.60 -9.95
N ALA A 47 9.70 0.48 -9.61
CA ALA A 47 8.50 0.46 -8.79
C ALA A 47 8.78 0.98 -7.37
N ALA A 48 9.88 0.55 -6.75
CA ALA A 48 10.26 1.01 -5.42
C ALA A 48 10.49 2.53 -5.32
N GLN A 49 10.87 3.18 -6.43
CA GLN A 49 11.09 4.63 -6.48
C GLN A 49 9.83 5.42 -6.86
N ASN A 50 8.98 4.87 -7.73
CA ASN A 50 7.94 5.65 -8.40
C ASN A 50 6.52 5.26 -7.96
N HIS A 51 6.32 4.11 -7.30
CA HIS A 51 4.96 3.61 -7.04
C HIS A 51 4.23 4.46 -5.99
N PRO A 52 3.03 5.00 -6.32
CA PRO A 52 2.29 5.91 -5.43
C PRO A 52 1.95 5.32 -4.05
N ALA A 53 1.71 4.00 -3.96
CA ALA A 53 1.40 3.35 -2.69
C ALA A 53 2.57 3.42 -1.69
N ILE A 54 3.83 3.34 -2.16
CA ILE A 54 5.01 3.47 -1.31
C ILE A 54 5.15 4.91 -0.83
N GLN A 55 4.94 5.89 -1.72
CA GLN A 55 4.99 7.31 -1.36
C GLN A 55 3.89 7.65 -0.33
N ALA A 56 2.67 7.16 -0.52
CA ALA A 56 1.59 7.34 0.44
C ALA A 56 1.93 6.74 1.82
N ALA A 57 2.51 5.54 1.86
CA ALA A 57 2.96 4.94 3.11
C ALA A 57 4.07 5.76 3.79
N GLN A 58 5.03 6.31 3.03
CA GLN A 58 6.06 7.21 3.55
C GLN A 58 5.47 8.49 4.14
N ASP A 59 4.51 9.11 3.45
CA ASP A 59 3.85 10.32 3.95
C ASP A 59 3.08 10.05 5.24
N LEU A 60 2.43 8.89 5.37
CA LEU A 60 1.77 8.46 6.60
C LEU A 60 2.79 8.23 7.75
N ALA A 61 3.95 7.67 7.47
CA ALA A 61 5.02 7.53 8.45
C ALA A 61 5.57 8.92 8.88
N PHE A 62 5.73 9.87 7.95
CA PHE A 62 6.10 11.25 8.29
C PHE A 62 5.00 11.93 9.13
N ALA A 63 3.73 11.72 8.81
CA ALA A 63 2.61 12.25 9.61
C ALA A 63 2.64 11.68 11.04
N ALA A 64 2.86 10.38 11.20
CA ALA A 64 3.00 9.75 12.52
C ALA A 64 4.19 10.34 13.32
N LYS A 65 5.31 10.64 12.67
CA LYS A 65 6.44 11.35 13.32
C LYS A 65 6.06 12.77 13.77
N GLN A 66 5.18 13.47 13.06
CA GLN A 66 4.68 14.76 13.55
C GLN A 66 3.76 14.59 14.75
N GLN A 67 2.93 13.54 14.81
CA GLN A 67 2.12 13.23 16.00
C GLN A 67 3.00 13.00 17.25
N VAL A 68 4.17 12.38 17.09
CA VAL A 68 5.15 12.28 18.19
C VAL A 68 5.54 13.67 18.69
N ARG A 69 5.84 14.61 17.77
CA ARG A 69 6.18 16.00 18.13
C ARG A 69 5.02 16.75 18.79
N GLU A 70 3.80 16.49 18.33
CA GLU A 70 2.58 17.04 18.96
C GLU A 70 2.47 16.60 20.42
N VAL A 71 2.62 15.32 20.71
CA VAL A 71 2.57 14.79 22.07
C VAL A 71 3.76 15.32 22.91
N GLN A 72 4.96 15.35 22.33
CA GLN A 72 6.15 15.89 22.98
C GLN A 72 6.07 17.41 23.24
N SER A 73 5.18 18.14 22.53
CA SER A 73 4.99 19.56 22.78
C SER A 73 4.54 19.85 24.21
N ASN A 74 3.91 18.88 24.88
CA ASN A 74 3.52 19.01 26.29
C ASN A 74 4.73 19.13 27.26
N TYR A 75 5.95 18.79 26.81
CA TYR A 75 7.18 19.02 27.60
C TYR A 75 7.68 20.46 27.51
N TYR A 76 7.15 21.28 26.61
CA TYR A 76 7.60 22.63 26.39
C TYR A 76 6.57 23.66 26.87
N PRO A 77 7.01 24.89 27.21
CA PRO A 77 6.09 25.94 27.60
C PRO A 77 5.18 26.35 26.47
N LEU A 78 3.90 26.50 26.77
CA LEU A 78 2.91 27.08 25.87
C LEU A 78 2.77 28.57 26.16
N ALA A 79 3.06 29.43 25.18
CA ALA A 79 2.90 30.88 25.30
C ALA A 79 1.75 31.34 24.42
N ASN A 80 0.81 32.09 25.02
CA ASN A 80 -0.34 32.66 24.33
C ASN A 80 -0.39 34.19 24.51
N GLY A 81 -0.60 34.92 23.40
CA GLY A 81 -0.95 36.33 23.42
C GLY A 81 -2.46 36.48 23.51
N SER A 82 -2.93 37.41 24.36
CA SER A 82 -4.36 37.72 24.50
C SER A 82 -4.65 39.21 24.36
N LEU A 83 -5.73 39.50 23.67
CA LEU A 83 -6.31 40.86 23.61
C LEU A 83 -7.74 40.75 24.11
N THR A 84 -8.09 41.53 25.11
CA THR A 84 -9.42 41.48 25.74
C THR A 84 -10.01 42.86 25.79
N GLY A 85 -11.17 43.07 25.21
CA GLY A 85 -11.99 44.26 25.35
C GLY A 85 -13.27 43.89 26.08
N VAL A 86 -13.58 44.62 27.16
CA VAL A 86 -14.82 44.41 27.92
C VAL A 86 -15.45 45.80 28.14
N GLU A 87 -16.70 45.96 27.74
CA GLU A 87 -17.60 47.05 28.12
C GLU A 87 -18.73 46.42 28.94
N ALA A 88 -18.95 46.93 30.13
CA ALA A 88 -19.95 46.38 31.04
C ALA A 88 -20.83 47.49 31.60
N GLU A 89 -22.09 47.21 31.86
CA GLU A 89 -22.96 48.09 32.58
C GLU A 89 -22.51 48.23 34.04
N ASN A 90 -22.61 49.41 34.62
CA ASN A 90 -22.16 49.69 35.97
C ASN A 90 -22.70 48.65 36.97
N ASN A 91 -21.81 48.07 37.77
CA ASN A 91 -22.11 47.04 38.75
C ASN A 91 -22.58 45.70 38.19
N SER A 92 -22.42 45.45 36.86
CA SER A 92 -22.68 44.11 36.28
C SER A 92 -21.84 43.05 36.93
N ARG A 93 -22.40 41.85 37.12
CA ARG A 93 -21.75 40.71 37.78
C ARG A 93 -21.83 39.47 36.89
N VAL A 94 -20.77 38.67 36.90
CA VAL A 94 -20.67 37.54 35.99
C VAL A 94 -21.60 36.40 36.34
N THR A 95 -21.88 36.17 37.60
CA THR A 95 -22.67 35.03 38.05
C THR A 95 -23.77 35.43 39.00
N ALA A 96 -24.88 34.72 38.88
CA ALA A 96 -25.94 34.66 39.88
C ALA A 96 -25.80 33.32 40.63
N GLY A 97 -25.91 33.36 41.93
CA GLY A 97 -25.85 32.15 42.77
C GLY A 97 -25.04 32.35 44.05
N ALA A 98 -24.89 31.27 44.82
CA ALA A 98 -24.29 31.32 46.15
C ALA A 98 -22.77 31.55 46.17
N LEU A 99 -22.12 31.58 45.03
CA LEU A 99 -20.69 31.67 44.89
C LEU A 99 -20.24 33.04 44.37
N ASN A 100 -18.97 33.32 44.57
CA ASN A 100 -18.32 34.60 44.29
C ASN A 100 -18.81 35.27 43.00
N ASN A 101 -19.21 36.51 43.12
CA ASN A 101 -19.93 37.23 42.12
C ASN A 101 -19.16 38.56 41.80
N PRO A 102 -17.99 38.45 41.13
CA PRO A 102 -17.13 39.60 40.88
C PRO A 102 -17.76 40.63 39.95
N ILE A 103 -17.51 41.89 40.24
CA ILE A 103 -17.91 43.00 39.38
C ILE A 103 -17.07 42.95 38.10
N ILE A 104 -17.75 43.12 36.97
CA ILE A 104 -17.10 43.26 35.67
C ILE A 104 -16.74 44.74 35.48
N PHE A 105 -15.48 45.01 35.17
CA PHE A 105 -14.98 46.34 34.91
C PHE A 105 -14.71 46.55 33.42
N ASP A 106 -15.00 47.74 32.93
CA ASP A 106 -14.59 48.16 31.58
C ASP A 106 -13.08 48.13 31.48
N ARG A 107 -12.59 47.43 30.47
CA ARG A 107 -11.14 47.35 30.23
C ARG A 107 -10.83 46.98 28.78
N TYR A 108 -9.74 47.49 28.30
CA TYR A 108 -8.97 46.91 27.24
C TYR A 108 -7.63 46.43 27.81
N ALA A 109 -7.34 45.16 27.64
CA ALA A 109 -6.14 44.51 28.15
C ALA A 109 -5.43 43.77 27.04
N ASN A 110 -4.11 43.82 27.07
CA ASN A 110 -3.26 42.90 26.26
C ASN A 110 -2.23 42.26 27.17
N GLY A 111 -1.85 41.05 26.82
CA GLY A 111 -0.89 40.31 27.64
C GLY A 111 -0.42 39.00 27.03
N ILE A 112 0.56 38.45 27.71
CA ILE A 112 1.11 37.11 27.38
C ILE A 112 0.90 36.22 28.61
N SER A 113 0.45 35.00 28.37
CA SER A 113 0.42 33.93 29.37
C SER A 113 1.36 32.81 28.93
N VAL A 114 2.11 32.26 29.89
CA VAL A 114 3.00 31.11 29.69
C VAL A 114 2.59 30.05 30.69
N GLY A 115 2.32 28.84 30.18
CA GLY A 115 2.03 27.64 30.97
C GLY A 115 3.06 26.58 30.67
N GLN A 116 3.58 25.92 31.71
CA GLN A 116 4.53 24.81 31.58
C GLN A 116 4.12 23.66 32.49
N LEU A 117 3.99 22.48 31.92
CA LEU A 117 3.89 21.25 32.70
C LEU A 117 5.23 21.00 33.40
N VAL A 118 5.21 20.90 34.71
CA VAL A 118 6.39 20.56 35.53
C VAL A 118 6.47 19.05 35.67
N THR A 119 5.35 18.43 36.06
CA THR A 119 5.23 16.96 36.13
C THR A 119 3.77 16.53 36.19
N ASP A 120 3.50 15.40 35.58
CA ASP A 120 2.26 14.62 35.70
C ASP A 120 2.57 13.18 36.13
N PHE A 121 3.74 12.98 36.75
CA PHE A 121 4.25 11.72 37.29
C PHE A 121 4.33 10.58 36.26
N GLY A 122 4.52 10.91 34.98
CA GLY A 122 4.80 9.94 33.94
C GLY A 122 3.75 9.84 32.83
N ARG A 123 2.58 10.44 33.01
CA ARG A 123 1.51 10.34 32.01
C ARG A 123 1.95 10.84 30.62
N THR A 124 2.53 12.05 30.56
CA THR A 124 3.05 12.60 29.29
C THR A 124 4.17 11.75 28.72
N HIS A 125 5.01 11.13 29.56
CA HIS A 125 6.04 10.22 29.12
C HIS A 125 5.46 8.97 28.45
N GLU A 126 4.47 8.33 29.04
CA GLU A 126 3.84 7.15 28.46
C GLU A 126 3.01 7.46 27.22
N LEU A 127 2.39 8.65 27.13
CA LEU A 127 1.76 9.13 25.89
C LEU A 127 2.77 9.34 24.77
N ALA A 128 3.92 9.97 25.07
CA ALA A 128 5.00 10.14 24.10
C ALA A 128 5.57 8.80 23.63
N LYS A 129 5.78 7.86 24.54
CA LYS A 129 6.25 6.51 24.26
C LYS A 129 5.24 5.73 23.41
N SER A 130 3.94 5.82 23.70
CA SER A 130 2.88 5.25 22.87
C SER A 130 2.93 5.81 21.44
N SER A 131 3.04 7.13 21.28
CA SER A 131 3.12 7.77 19.95
C SER A 131 4.40 7.39 19.20
N ILE A 132 5.54 7.19 19.88
CA ILE A 132 6.79 6.72 19.27
C ILE A 132 6.62 5.31 18.72
N PHE A 133 6.05 4.37 19.50
CA PHE A 133 5.81 3.03 19.02
C PHE A 133 4.87 2.99 17.82
N ARG A 134 3.82 3.84 17.80
CA ARG A 134 2.93 3.97 16.65
C ARG A 134 3.66 4.51 15.43
N ALA A 135 4.54 5.50 15.60
CA ALA A 135 5.33 6.02 14.48
C ALA A 135 6.30 4.96 13.93
N GLN A 136 6.93 4.16 14.79
CA GLN A 136 7.75 3.03 14.38
C GLN A 136 6.94 1.94 13.65
N ALA A 137 5.71 1.64 14.10
CA ALA A 137 4.81 0.72 13.41
C ALA A 137 4.46 1.22 11.99
N GLN A 138 4.28 2.53 11.82
CA GLN A 138 4.07 3.12 10.49
C GLN A 138 5.34 3.05 9.60
N GLU A 139 6.53 3.07 10.16
CA GLU A 139 7.76 2.80 9.39
C GLU A 139 7.81 1.36 8.88
N GLU A 140 7.39 0.38 9.68
CA GLU A 140 7.27 -1.01 9.23
C GLU A 140 6.16 -1.18 8.17
N ASN A 141 5.09 -0.39 8.21
CA ASN A 141 4.09 -0.36 7.15
C ASN A 141 4.63 0.14 5.81
N VAL A 142 5.65 1.03 5.81
CA VAL A 142 6.35 1.42 4.57
C VAL A 142 7.09 0.22 3.98
N VAL A 143 7.79 -0.56 4.82
CA VAL A 143 8.50 -1.77 4.38
C VAL A 143 7.51 -2.81 3.83
N THR A 144 6.38 -3.01 4.51
CA THR A 144 5.28 -3.89 4.06
C THR A 144 4.73 -3.45 2.69
N SER A 145 4.45 -2.15 2.54
CA SER A 145 3.94 -1.60 1.28
C SER A 145 4.93 -1.78 0.14
N ARG A 146 6.22 -1.57 0.41
CA ARG A 146 7.29 -1.80 -0.56
C ARG A 146 7.37 -3.27 -0.97
N ALA A 147 7.36 -4.20 -0.01
CA ALA A 147 7.40 -5.64 -0.28
C ALA A 147 6.19 -6.09 -1.11
N SER A 148 4.99 -5.57 -0.82
CA SER A 148 3.78 -5.89 -1.60
C SER A 148 3.83 -5.37 -3.03
N VAL A 149 4.40 -4.18 -3.25
CA VAL A 149 4.61 -3.61 -4.60
C VAL A 149 5.63 -4.44 -5.37
N ILE A 150 6.75 -4.84 -4.76
CA ILE A 150 7.75 -5.70 -5.39
C ILE A 150 7.10 -7.03 -5.80
N LEU A 151 6.32 -7.67 -4.92
CA LEU A 151 5.59 -8.90 -5.28
C LEU A 151 4.66 -8.70 -6.48
N ALA A 152 3.92 -7.57 -6.52
CA ALA A 152 3.04 -7.26 -7.64
C ALA A 152 3.82 -7.09 -8.95
N VAL A 153 5.02 -6.48 -8.90
CA VAL A 153 5.92 -6.35 -10.05
C VAL A 153 6.39 -7.71 -10.53
N ASP A 154 6.85 -8.59 -9.63
CA ASP A 154 7.32 -9.92 -9.98
C ASP A 154 6.22 -10.72 -10.68
N GLN A 155 5.02 -10.71 -10.11
CA GLN A 155 3.87 -11.41 -10.69
C GLN A 155 3.52 -10.88 -12.09
N ALA A 156 3.49 -9.56 -12.26
CA ALA A 156 3.21 -8.94 -13.55
C ALA A 156 4.34 -9.19 -14.56
N TYR A 157 5.61 -9.18 -14.13
CA TYR A 157 6.77 -9.45 -14.96
C TYR A 157 6.71 -10.88 -15.53
N PHE A 158 6.51 -11.88 -14.68
CA PHE A 158 6.39 -13.28 -15.12
C PHE A 158 5.10 -13.55 -15.91
N ALA A 159 4.03 -12.80 -15.66
CA ALA A 159 2.82 -12.86 -16.49
C ALA A 159 3.08 -12.40 -17.92
N VAL A 160 3.85 -11.31 -18.12
CA VAL A 160 4.26 -10.87 -19.47
C VAL A 160 5.11 -11.90 -20.16
N LEU A 161 6.14 -12.46 -19.50
CA LEU A 161 7.01 -13.50 -20.09
C LEU A 161 6.21 -14.74 -20.49
N ARG A 162 5.27 -15.17 -19.64
CA ARG A 162 4.34 -16.26 -19.95
C ARG A 162 3.48 -15.93 -21.16
N ALA A 163 2.90 -14.72 -21.22
CA ALA A 163 2.06 -14.32 -22.34
C ALA A 163 2.85 -14.21 -23.66
N GLN A 164 4.12 -13.75 -23.62
CA GLN A 164 5.02 -13.75 -24.77
C GLN A 164 5.29 -15.17 -25.29
N SER A 165 5.56 -16.11 -24.38
CA SER A 165 5.81 -17.51 -24.74
C SER A 165 4.56 -18.18 -25.33
N VAL A 166 3.37 -17.93 -24.75
CA VAL A 166 2.10 -18.45 -25.31
C VAL A 166 1.80 -17.82 -26.68
N LEU A 167 2.10 -16.55 -26.87
CA LEU A 167 1.94 -15.90 -28.18
C LEU A 167 2.84 -16.52 -29.24
N GLN A 168 4.09 -16.85 -28.90
CA GLN A 168 5.01 -17.54 -29.79
C GLN A 168 4.44 -18.92 -30.20
N VAL A 169 4.00 -19.72 -29.22
CA VAL A 169 3.35 -21.02 -29.49
C VAL A 169 2.13 -20.86 -30.39
N ALA A 170 1.29 -19.86 -30.14
CA ALA A 170 0.10 -19.61 -30.97
C ALA A 170 0.45 -19.21 -32.40
N GLN A 171 1.49 -18.40 -32.62
CA GLN A 171 1.97 -18.01 -33.96
C GLN A 171 2.51 -19.22 -34.73
N GLU A 172 3.32 -20.06 -34.10
CA GLU A 172 3.84 -21.30 -34.67
C GLU A 172 2.69 -22.29 -35.01
N THR A 173 1.73 -22.43 -34.08
CA THR A 173 0.54 -23.25 -34.30
C THR A 173 -0.25 -22.81 -35.51
N VAL A 174 -0.52 -21.51 -35.66
CA VAL A 174 -1.24 -21.00 -36.86
C VAL A 174 -0.49 -21.30 -38.15
N LYS A 175 0.85 -21.11 -38.16
CA LYS A 175 1.69 -21.40 -39.32
C LYS A 175 1.63 -22.89 -39.70
N ASP A 176 1.71 -23.78 -38.73
CA ASP A 176 1.66 -25.21 -38.96
C ASP A 176 0.29 -25.67 -39.42
N ARG A 177 -0.80 -25.20 -38.83
CA ARG A 177 -2.17 -25.51 -39.25
C ARG A 177 -2.48 -24.98 -40.65
N GLN A 178 -1.99 -23.79 -40.99
CA GLN A 178 -2.15 -23.25 -42.33
C GLN A 178 -1.48 -24.12 -43.39
N LEU A 179 -0.23 -24.55 -43.11
CA LEU A 179 0.51 -25.47 -44.00
C LEU A 179 -0.25 -26.78 -44.22
N VAL A 180 -0.76 -27.39 -43.13
CA VAL A 180 -1.55 -28.62 -43.22
C VAL A 180 -2.83 -28.46 -43.99
N ALA A 181 -3.58 -27.35 -43.74
CA ALA A 181 -4.81 -27.06 -44.46
C ALA A 181 -4.58 -26.86 -45.97
N ASP A 182 -3.50 -26.15 -46.35
CA ASP A 182 -3.11 -25.91 -47.72
C ASP A 182 -2.71 -27.24 -48.42
N GLN A 183 -1.97 -28.10 -47.74
CA GLN A 183 -1.59 -29.42 -48.28
C GLN A 183 -2.80 -30.32 -48.49
N ILE A 184 -3.69 -30.43 -47.52
CA ILE A 184 -4.89 -31.27 -47.59
C ILE A 184 -5.83 -30.71 -48.68
N GLY A 185 -5.99 -29.37 -48.76
CA GLY A 185 -6.77 -28.74 -49.82
C GLY A 185 -6.22 -29.00 -51.22
N ALA A 186 -4.89 -29.00 -51.38
CA ALA A 186 -4.26 -29.37 -52.66
C ALA A 186 -4.47 -30.84 -53.01
N MET A 187 -4.39 -31.73 -52.04
CA MET A 187 -4.64 -33.16 -52.23
C MET A 187 -6.12 -33.45 -52.57
N ALA A 188 -7.05 -32.78 -51.95
CA ALA A 188 -8.48 -32.92 -52.22
C ALA A 188 -8.85 -32.46 -53.64
N ARG A 189 -8.26 -31.37 -54.15
CA ARG A 189 -8.43 -30.95 -55.54
C ARG A 189 -7.97 -32.00 -56.55
N ASN A 190 -7.02 -32.84 -56.17
CA ASN A 190 -6.55 -33.95 -56.98
C ASN A 190 -7.22 -35.29 -56.63
N GLN A 191 -8.34 -35.28 -55.90
CA GLN A 191 -9.11 -36.46 -55.47
C GLN A 191 -8.33 -37.47 -54.59
N LEU A 192 -7.24 -37.01 -53.94
CA LEU A 192 -6.42 -37.87 -53.09
C LEU A 192 -6.89 -37.82 -51.62
N LYS A 193 -7.71 -36.84 -51.22
CA LYS A 193 -8.30 -36.67 -49.89
C LYS A 193 -9.76 -36.25 -50.01
N SER A 194 -10.54 -36.45 -48.96
CA SER A 194 -11.97 -36.11 -48.90
C SER A 194 -12.22 -34.68 -48.52
N ASP A 195 -13.43 -34.14 -48.88
CA ASP A 195 -13.88 -32.86 -48.42
C ASP A 195 -14.06 -32.77 -46.89
N LEU A 196 -14.26 -33.94 -46.25
CA LEU A 196 -14.27 -34.06 -44.82
C LEU A 196 -12.88 -33.77 -44.21
N ASP A 197 -11.79 -34.28 -44.80
CA ASP A 197 -10.43 -33.97 -44.35
C ASP A 197 -10.12 -32.47 -44.47
N VAL A 198 -10.57 -31.82 -45.55
CA VAL A 198 -10.42 -30.37 -45.73
C VAL A 198 -11.18 -29.59 -44.63
N SER A 199 -12.42 -30.06 -44.34
CA SER A 199 -13.22 -29.42 -43.28
C SER A 199 -12.58 -29.51 -41.91
N PHE A 200 -12.02 -30.66 -41.51
CA PHE A 200 -11.27 -30.82 -40.25
C PHE A 200 -10.04 -29.92 -40.22
N ALA A 201 -9.24 -29.86 -41.27
CA ALA A 201 -8.06 -29.01 -41.33
C ALA A 201 -8.40 -27.51 -41.22
N ASN A 202 -9.51 -27.09 -41.79
CA ASN A 202 -10.00 -25.70 -41.70
C ASN A 202 -10.53 -25.40 -40.30
N VAL A 203 -11.16 -26.33 -39.59
CA VAL A 203 -11.57 -26.17 -38.17
C VAL A 203 -10.33 -26.01 -37.32
N ASP A 204 -9.30 -26.84 -37.46
CA ASP A 204 -8.07 -26.74 -36.70
C ASP A 204 -7.34 -25.43 -36.92
N LEU A 205 -7.28 -24.96 -38.17
CA LEU A 205 -6.74 -23.62 -38.51
C LEU A 205 -7.53 -22.48 -37.85
N SER A 206 -8.86 -22.57 -37.85
CA SER A 206 -9.71 -21.56 -37.24
C SER A 206 -9.52 -21.53 -35.71
N GLN A 207 -9.39 -22.68 -35.06
CA GLN A 207 -9.06 -22.78 -33.64
C GLN A 207 -7.70 -22.17 -33.32
N ALA A 208 -6.66 -22.45 -34.15
CA ALA A 208 -5.36 -21.84 -33.99
C ALA A 208 -5.39 -20.30 -34.12
N ARG A 209 -6.18 -19.77 -35.05
CA ARG A 209 -6.37 -18.32 -35.22
C ARG A 209 -7.08 -17.70 -34.01
N LEU A 210 -8.07 -18.37 -33.40
CA LEU A 210 -8.71 -17.94 -32.17
C LEU A 210 -7.71 -17.90 -31.02
N LEU A 211 -6.87 -18.93 -30.88
CA LEU A 211 -5.79 -18.95 -29.88
C LEU A 211 -4.82 -17.77 -30.07
N LEU A 212 -4.44 -17.46 -31.32
CA LEU A 212 -3.56 -16.33 -31.60
C LEU A 212 -4.19 -14.98 -31.19
N ILE A 213 -5.48 -14.76 -31.52
CA ILE A 213 -6.19 -13.53 -31.12
C ILE A 213 -6.21 -13.39 -29.61
N GLN A 214 -6.50 -14.48 -28.89
CA GLN A 214 -6.51 -14.49 -27.44
C GLN A 214 -5.11 -14.20 -26.86
N ALA A 215 -4.08 -14.86 -27.35
CA ALA A 215 -2.71 -14.66 -26.89
C ALA A 215 -2.20 -13.24 -27.15
N GLN A 216 -2.59 -12.61 -28.27
CA GLN A 216 -2.29 -11.21 -28.54
C GLN A 216 -2.95 -10.26 -27.55
N ASN A 217 -4.22 -10.51 -27.21
CA ASN A 217 -4.92 -9.73 -26.20
C ASN A 217 -4.31 -9.89 -24.82
N ASP A 218 -4.02 -11.13 -24.40
CA ASP A 218 -3.47 -11.45 -23.08
C ASP A 218 -2.10 -10.80 -22.88
N LEU A 219 -1.28 -10.75 -23.93
CA LEU A 219 -0.01 -10.01 -23.89
C LEU A 219 -0.23 -8.49 -23.66
N GLN A 220 -1.21 -7.89 -24.33
CA GLN A 220 -1.49 -6.46 -24.13
C GLN A 220 -2.00 -6.18 -22.71
N VAL A 221 -2.87 -7.05 -22.19
CA VAL A 221 -3.36 -6.95 -20.80
C VAL A 221 -2.20 -7.07 -19.81
N SER A 222 -1.31 -8.05 -19.98
CA SER A 222 -0.17 -8.23 -19.08
C SER A 222 0.81 -7.05 -19.11
N PHE A 223 1.02 -6.38 -20.25
CA PHE A 223 1.79 -5.14 -20.31
C PHE A 223 1.09 -3.97 -19.58
N ALA A 224 -0.23 -3.89 -19.64
CA ALA A 224 -0.96 -2.87 -18.88
C ALA A 224 -0.84 -3.11 -17.36
N GLU A 225 -0.94 -4.36 -16.91
CA GLU A 225 -0.73 -4.75 -15.51
C GLU A 225 0.70 -4.45 -15.04
N LEU A 226 1.72 -4.80 -15.84
CA LEU A 226 3.11 -4.48 -15.52
C LEU A 226 3.35 -2.97 -15.46
N SER A 227 2.79 -2.20 -16.39
CA SER A 227 2.92 -0.73 -16.37
C SER A 227 2.33 -0.13 -15.09
N THR A 228 1.17 -0.63 -14.67
CA THR A 228 0.53 -0.21 -13.41
C THR A 228 1.36 -0.61 -12.19
N ALA A 229 1.90 -1.83 -12.16
CA ALA A 229 2.76 -2.31 -11.06
C ALA A 229 4.07 -1.50 -10.96
N LEU A 230 4.59 -0.99 -12.08
CA LEU A 230 5.74 -0.09 -12.13
C LEU A 230 5.41 1.36 -11.73
N GLY A 231 4.14 1.69 -11.51
CA GLY A 231 3.68 3.04 -11.16
C GLY A 231 3.46 3.97 -12.36
N TYR A 232 3.35 3.45 -13.57
CA TYR A 232 3.02 4.25 -14.75
C TYR A 232 1.51 4.34 -14.95
N ALA A 233 1.03 5.53 -15.31
CA ALA A 233 -0.38 5.75 -15.64
C ALA A 233 -0.72 5.23 -17.06
N ASP A 234 0.25 5.29 -17.98
CA ASP A 234 0.08 4.88 -19.37
C ASP A 234 0.69 3.49 -19.61
N GLN A 235 0.05 2.70 -20.47
CA GLN A 235 0.58 1.41 -20.88
C GLN A 235 1.90 1.60 -21.66
N ARG A 236 2.93 0.86 -21.27
CA ARG A 236 4.23 0.82 -21.91
C ARG A 236 4.57 -0.61 -22.32
N THR A 237 5.29 -0.74 -23.42
CA THR A 237 5.84 -2.02 -23.85
C THR A 237 7.33 -2.09 -23.54
N PHE A 238 7.76 -3.21 -22.99
CA PHE A 238 9.15 -3.45 -22.60
C PHE A 238 9.67 -4.70 -23.31
N THR A 239 10.97 -4.76 -23.57
CA THR A 239 11.64 -6.02 -23.91
C THR A 239 12.16 -6.62 -22.61
N LEU A 240 11.50 -7.67 -22.11
CA LEU A 240 11.88 -8.30 -20.86
C LEU A 240 13.02 -9.29 -21.08
N SER A 241 13.94 -9.36 -20.12
CA SER A 241 14.95 -10.40 -20.07
C SER A 241 14.41 -11.64 -19.34
N ASP A 242 14.72 -12.81 -19.85
CA ASP A 242 14.35 -14.07 -19.20
C ASP A 242 15.25 -14.28 -17.95
N GLU A 243 14.63 -14.73 -16.85
CA GLU A 243 15.33 -14.99 -15.60
C GLU A 243 15.65 -16.48 -15.46
N PRO A 244 16.89 -16.83 -15.10
CA PRO A 244 17.25 -18.23 -14.96
C PRO A 244 16.47 -18.91 -13.84
N LEU A 245 16.02 -20.14 -14.09
CA LEU A 245 15.37 -20.94 -13.06
C LEU A 245 16.34 -21.23 -11.90
N PRO A 246 15.93 -20.99 -10.64
CA PRO A 246 16.76 -21.38 -9.49
C PRO A 246 16.98 -22.88 -9.47
N THR A 247 18.24 -23.28 -9.30
CA THR A 247 18.64 -24.70 -9.23
C THR A 247 18.62 -25.27 -7.81
N SER A 248 18.45 -24.42 -6.80
CA SER A 248 18.43 -24.84 -5.40
C SER A 248 17.07 -25.39 -4.99
N ALA A 249 17.08 -26.47 -4.23
CA ALA A 249 15.87 -27.00 -3.59
C ALA A 249 15.27 -25.95 -2.63
N LEU A 250 13.94 -25.99 -2.48
CA LEU A 250 13.25 -25.13 -1.54
C LEU A 250 13.72 -25.43 -0.09
N PRO A 251 13.85 -24.39 0.77
CA PRO A 251 14.15 -24.58 2.18
C PRO A 251 13.03 -25.39 2.87
N ASP A 252 13.33 -25.98 4.03
CA ASP A 252 12.31 -26.65 4.82
C ASP A 252 11.18 -25.69 5.26
N VAL A 253 9.95 -26.20 5.27
CA VAL A 253 8.77 -25.41 5.61
C VAL A 253 8.85 -24.85 7.05
N SER A 254 9.40 -25.63 7.98
CA SER A 254 9.56 -25.21 9.38
C SER A 254 10.55 -24.05 9.50
N GLN A 255 11.64 -24.09 8.75
CA GLN A 255 12.62 -23.02 8.67
C GLN A 255 12.02 -21.76 8.06
N SER A 256 11.25 -21.88 6.98
CA SER A 256 10.54 -20.78 6.32
C SER A 256 9.55 -20.10 7.26
N ILE A 257 8.79 -20.87 8.06
CA ILE A 257 7.88 -20.34 9.08
C ILE A 257 8.65 -19.60 10.18
N ALA A 258 9.74 -20.19 10.68
CA ALA A 258 10.54 -19.54 11.72
C ALA A 258 11.12 -18.20 11.24
N GLN A 259 11.60 -18.14 10.02
CA GLN A 259 12.08 -16.92 9.37
C GLN A 259 10.96 -15.88 9.27
N ALA A 260 9.78 -16.25 8.77
CA ALA A 260 8.65 -15.34 8.63
C ALA A 260 8.21 -14.72 9.97
N LEU A 261 8.15 -15.52 11.03
CA LEU A 261 7.79 -15.05 12.37
C LEU A 261 8.84 -14.10 12.98
N GLN A 262 10.04 -14.07 12.44
CA GLN A 262 11.11 -13.16 12.84
C GLN A 262 11.17 -11.92 11.95
N ASP A 263 11.07 -12.10 10.63
CA ASP A 263 11.49 -11.10 9.63
C ASP A 263 10.32 -10.33 9.00
N ARG A 264 9.06 -10.80 9.09
CA ARG A 264 7.95 -10.09 8.47
C ARG A 264 7.70 -8.71 9.08
N PRO A 265 7.75 -7.64 8.27
CA PRO A 265 7.59 -6.27 8.78
C PRO A 265 6.19 -6.02 9.36
N GLU A 266 5.14 -6.63 8.82
CA GLU A 266 3.78 -6.56 9.36
C GLU A 266 3.72 -7.04 10.82
N LEU A 267 4.44 -8.13 11.15
CA LEU A 267 4.48 -8.68 12.49
C LEU A 267 5.30 -7.82 13.45
N ILE A 268 6.37 -7.20 12.94
CA ILE A 268 7.17 -6.24 13.70
C ILE A 268 6.31 -5.01 14.01
N GLY A 269 5.59 -4.48 13.02
CA GLY A 269 4.66 -3.35 13.17
C GLY A 269 3.57 -3.64 14.21
N GLU A 270 2.94 -4.82 14.15
CA GLU A 270 1.89 -5.22 15.08
C GLU A 270 2.40 -5.36 16.55
N ARG A 271 3.64 -5.86 16.73
CA ARG A 271 4.29 -5.87 18.07
C ARG A 271 4.49 -4.45 18.62
N LEU A 272 4.82 -3.50 17.75
CA LEU A 272 4.96 -2.09 18.12
C LEU A 272 3.59 -1.46 18.47
N GLU A 273 2.50 -1.80 17.75
CA GLU A 273 1.15 -1.37 18.11
C GLU A 273 0.70 -1.93 19.47
N VAL A 274 1.02 -3.19 19.80
CA VAL A 274 0.80 -3.75 21.14
C VAL A 274 1.55 -2.94 22.21
N ASN A 275 2.81 -2.59 21.96
CA ASN A 275 3.60 -1.77 22.87
C ASN A 275 3.02 -0.35 23.03
N SER A 276 2.54 0.23 21.94
CA SER A 276 1.84 1.53 21.91
C SER A 276 0.60 1.49 22.79
N ALA A 277 -0.26 0.48 22.60
CA ALA A 277 -1.50 0.32 23.36
C ALA A 277 -1.24 0.10 24.86
N ASN A 278 -0.20 -0.66 25.23
CA ASN A 278 0.19 -0.86 26.63
C ASN A 278 0.69 0.44 27.29
N SER A 279 1.50 1.23 26.57
CA SER A 279 1.96 2.53 27.06
C SER A 279 0.79 3.51 27.21
N TYR A 280 -0.17 3.51 26.26
CA TYR A 280 -1.37 4.31 26.38
C TYR A 280 -2.23 3.91 27.59
N ALA A 281 -2.41 2.61 27.84
CA ALA A 281 -3.14 2.13 29.01
C ALA A 281 -2.46 2.55 30.34
N THR A 282 -1.13 2.58 30.36
CA THR A 282 -0.36 3.10 31.51
C THR A 282 -0.61 4.60 31.68
N ALA A 283 -0.58 5.38 30.60
CA ALA A 283 -0.87 6.81 30.65
C ALA A 283 -2.29 7.13 31.15
N GLU A 284 -3.30 6.32 30.78
CA GLU A 284 -4.67 6.48 31.27
C GLU A 284 -4.81 6.10 32.75
N ARG A 285 -4.06 5.11 33.25
CA ARG A 285 -3.95 4.81 34.67
C ARG A 285 -3.35 6.00 35.45
N ASP A 286 -2.33 6.64 34.89
CA ASP A 286 -1.61 7.74 35.53
C ASP A 286 -2.45 9.04 35.66
N LEU A 287 -3.68 9.07 35.10
CA LEU A 287 -4.67 10.13 35.34
C LEU A 287 -5.06 10.29 36.80
N TYR A 288 -4.89 9.27 37.64
CA TYR A 288 -5.12 9.38 39.08
C TYR A 288 -4.04 10.15 39.82
N LEU A 289 -2.89 10.39 39.20
CA LEU A 289 -1.77 11.09 39.80
C LEU A 289 -1.97 12.62 39.71
N PRO A 290 -1.41 13.39 40.67
CA PRO A 290 -1.46 14.84 40.61
C PRO A 290 -0.76 15.39 39.34
N THR A 291 -1.21 16.56 38.88
CA THR A 291 -0.51 17.32 37.84
C THR A 291 0.00 18.63 38.41
N ILE A 292 1.27 18.92 38.21
CA ILE A 292 1.92 20.15 38.65
C ILE A 292 2.31 20.97 37.43
N SER A 293 1.82 22.22 37.34
CA SER A 293 2.17 23.15 36.26
C SER A 293 2.62 24.48 36.83
N ALA A 294 3.59 25.10 36.17
CA ALA A 294 3.97 26.47 36.37
C ALA A 294 3.17 27.40 35.43
N VAL A 295 2.71 28.54 35.91
CA VAL A 295 2.00 29.51 35.13
C VAL A 295 2.58 30.88 35.36
N GLY A 296 2.69 31.68 34.30
CA GLY A 296 3.11 33.06 34.35
C GLY A 296 2.26 33.90 33.42
N VAL A 297 1.88 35.11 33.87
CA VAL A 297 1.13 36.08 33.06
C VAL A 297 1.73 37.44 33.22
N ALA A 298 1.78 38.23 32.14
CA ALA A 298 2.18 39.64 32.19
C ALA A 298 1.43 40.42 31.11
N GLY A 299 1.04 41.64 31.40
CA GLY A 299 0.30 42.46 30.44
C GLY A 299 0.07 43.89 30.86
N LEU A 300 -0.59 44.60 29.94
CA LEU A 300 -0.96 46.01 30.09
C LEU A 300 -2.48 46.17 30.01
N THR A 301 -3.00 47.11 30.76
CA THR A 301 -4.42 47.51 30.76
C THR A 301 -4.50 49.01 30.45
N PRO A 302 -4.25 49.43 29.20
CA PRO A 302 -4.17 50.85 28.84
C PRO A 302 -5.50 51.56 28.99
N PHE A 303 -6.61 50.86 28.75
CA PHE A 303 -7.96 51.39 28.96
C PHE A 303 -8.62 50.62 30.08
N ARG A 304 -8.94 51.30 31.18
CA ARG A 304 -9.40 50.65 32.41
C ARG A 304 -10.21 51.62 33.28
N GLN A 305 -10.99 51.06 34.18
CA GLN A 305 -11.55 51.81 35.31
C GLN A 305 -10.42 52.17 36.29
N ASN A 306 -10.51 53.32 36.95
CA ASN A 306 -9.47 53.88 37.79
C ASN A 306 -9.02 53.00 38.96
N THR A 307 -9.83 52.05 39.34
CA THR A 307 -9.54 51.06 40.38
C THR A 307 -8.58 49.94 39.95
N LEU A 308 -8.36 49.76 38.63
CA LEU A 308 -7.48 48.73 38.07
C LEU A 308 -6.06 49.28 37.84
N ALA A 309 -5.04 48.42 38.00
CA ALA A 309 -3.67 48.76 37.67
C ALA A 309 -3.47 48.82 36.13
N SER A 310 -2.51 49.66 35.70
CA SER A 310 -2.17 49.82 34.27
C SER A 310 -1.35 48.66 33.70
N HIS A 311 -0.81 47.87 34.54
CA HIS A 311 -0.03 46.66 34.20
C HIS A 311 -0.34 45.59 35.23
N TYR A 312 -0.12 44.32 34.80
CA TYR A 312 -0.25 43.17 35.68
C TYR A 312 0.84 42.17 35.37
N ALA A 313 1.32 41.48 36.38
CA ALA A 313 2.20 40.33 36.28
C ALA A 313 1.92 39.38 37.44
N ALA A 314 1.90 38.11 37.17
CA ALA A 314 1.80 37.06 38.19
C ALA A 314 2.53 35.81 37.72
N ALA A 315 3.12 35.11 38.64
CA ALA A 315 3.70 33.78 38.41
C ALA A 315 3.38 32.87 39.60
N GLY A 316 3.21 31.59 39.34
CA GLY A 316 2.86 30.63 40.38
C GLY A 316 2.87 29.20 39.88
N PHE A 317 2.57 28.29 40.79
CA PHE A 317 2.38 26.88 40.51
C PHE A 317 0.92 26.51 40.75
N ASN A 318 0.41 25.64 39.86
CA ASN A 318 -0.88 25.00 40.03
C ASN A 318 -0.69 23.50 40.24
N VAL A 319 -1.20 22.98 41.34
CA VAL A 319 -1.22 21.56 41.66
C VAL A 319 -2.67 21.09 41.59
N ASN A 320 -2.96 20.25 40.60
CA ASN A 320 -4.28 19.67 40.43
C ASN A 320 -4.26 18.22 40.93
N ILE A 321 -5.04 17.93 41.97
CA ILE A 321 -5.16 16.60 42.56
C ILE A 321 -6.59 16.11 42.32
N PRO A 322 -6.79 15.08 41.48
CA PRO A 322 -8.14 14.55 41.20
C PRO A 322 -8.61 13.74 42.41
N ILE A 323 -9.62 14.24 43.13
CA ILE A 323 -10.19 13.53 44.30
C ILE A 323 -11.34 12.63 43.88
N PHE A 324 -12.25 13.13 43.06
CA PHE A 324 -13.40 12.39 42.53
C PHE A 324 -13.78 12.92 41.15
N ASN A 325 -13.94 12.01 40.20
CA ASN A 325 -14.21 12.33 38.79
C ASN A 325 -15.43 11.60 38.20
N GLY A 326 -16.34 11.11 39.08
CA GLY A 326 -17.52 10.39 38.63
C GLY A 326 -17.21 9.07 37.91
N HIS A 327 -16.15 8.36 38.31
CA HIS A 327 -15.65 7.11 37.73
C HIS A 327 -15.04 7.24 36.31
N LEU A 328 -14.85 8.47 35.79
CA LEU A 328 -14.33 8.71 34.44
C LEU A 328 -12.95 8.04 34.24
N PHE A 329 -12.03 8.20 35.19
CA PHE A 329 -10.68 7.67 35.03
C PHE A 329 -10.65 6.14 35.06
N GLY A 330 -11.46 5.53 35.92
CA GLY A 330 -11.59 4.06 35.93
C GLY A 330 -12.18 3.49 34.65
N ALA A 331 -13.14 4.20 34.04
CA ALA A 331 -13.69 3.83 32.75
C ALA A 331 -12.65 3.93 31.63
N ARG A 332 -11.89 5.04 31.58
CA ARG A 332 -10.81 5.25 30.59
C ARG A 332 -9.68 4.23 30.73
N GLU A 333 -9.23 3.97 31.94
CA GLU A 333 -8.21 2.95 32.20
C GLU A 333 -8.70 1.57 31.74
N SER A 334 -9.94 1.22 32.07
CA SER A 334 -10.52 -0.06 31.66
C SER A 334 -10.67 -0.17 30.14
N GLU A 335 -11.14 0.89 29.49
CA GLU A 335 -11.22 0.98 28.04
C GLU A 335 -9.86 0.77 27.38
N ALA A 336 -8.84 1.54 27.80
CA ALA A 336 -7.48 1.43 27.27
C ALA A 336 -6.87 0.05 27.48
N ARG A 337 -7.14 -0.58 28.65
CA ARG A 337 -6.69 -1.94 28.96
C ARG A 337 -7.37 -2.97 28.05
N TYR A 338 -8.67 -2.85 27.79
CA TYR A 338 -9.35 -3.74 26.84
C TYR A 338 -8.85 -3.55 25.40
N HIS A 339 -8.55 -2.33 24.98
CA HIS A 339 -7.89 -2.08 23.69
C HIS A 339 -6.52 -2.75 23.61
N ALA A 340 -5.69 -2.66 24.64
CA ALA A 340 -4.39 -3.34 24.68
C ALA A 340 -4.53 -4.88 24.63
N GLN A 341 -5.53 -5.44 25.32
CA GLN A 341 -5.83 -6.87 25.23
C GLN A 341 -6.31 -7.28 23.85
N ALA A 342 -7.16 -6.47 23.21
CA ALA A 342 -7.62 -6.73 21.84
C ALA A 342 -6.44 -6.71 20.86
N GLN A 343 -5.54 -5.73 20.97
CA GLN A 343 -4.33 -5.63 20.14
C GLN A 343 -3.43 -6.86 20.29
N GLN A 344 -3.33 -7.41 21.51
CA GLN A 344 -2.57 -8.63 21.74
C GLN A 344 -3.20 -9.85 21.07
N GLN A 345 -4.53 -9.93 20.98
CA GLN A 345 -5.21 -10.99 20.22
C GLN A 345 -5.04 -10.81 18.70
N TYR A 346 -5.04 -9.56 18.19
CA TYR A 346 -4.72 -9.30 16.78
C TYR A 346 -3.29 -9.74 16.41
N LEU A 347 -2.32 -9.48 17.28
CA LEU A 347 -0.96 -10.00 17.11
C LEU A 347 -0.93 -11.53 16.99
N ARG A 348 -1.67 -12.23 17.85
CA ARG A 348 -1.76 -13.68 17.82
C ARG A 348 -2.43 -14.19 16.55
N ASP A 349 -3.55 -13.59 16.16
CA ASP A 349 -4.24 -13.92 14.91
C ASP A 349 -3.35 -13.69 13.68
N LEU A 350 -2.58 -12.59 13.67
CA LEU A 350 -1.61 -12.34 12.61
C LEU A 350 -0.51 -13.41 12.56
N GLN A 351 0.00 -13.86 13.71
CA GLN A 351 0.98 -14.95 13.76
C GLN A 351 0.42 -16.25 13.16
N ASP A 352 -0.81 -16.61 13.51
CA ASP A 352 -1.47 -17.81 12.99
C ASP A 352 -1.72 -17.70 11.48
N ARG A 353 -2.10 -16.53 10.98
CA ARG A 353 -2.24 -16.25 9.53
C ARG A 353 -0.90 -16.37 8.81
N ILE A 354 0.16 -15.80 9.35
CA ILE A 354 1.50 -15.89 8.75
C ILE A 354 1.94 -17.35 8.63
N VAL A 355 1.74 -18.16 9.67
CA VAL A 355 2.08 -19.61 9.62
C VAL A 355 1.31 -20.31 8.52
N ARG A 356 0.01 -20.04 8.36
CA ARG A 356 -0.81 -20.55 7.26
C ARG A 356 -0.28 -20.10 5.91
N ASP A 357 -0.08 -18.79 5.72
CA ASP A 357 0.29 -18.20 4.43
C ASP A 357 1.64 -18.72 3.92
N VAL A 358 2.63 -18.86 4.83
CA VAL A 358 3.93 -19.44 4.49
C VAL A 358 3.78 -20.91 4.09
N ARG A 359 2.97 -21.68 4.81
CA ARG A 359 2.73 -23.09 4.49
C ARG A 359 2.06 -23.26 3.12
N GLU A 360 1.04 -22.45 2.84
CA GLU A 360 0.36 -22.44 1.54
C GLU A 360 1.31 -22.01 0.41
N ALA A 361 2.09 -20.96 0.61
CA ALA A 361 3.08 -20.50 -0.37
C ALA A 361 4.14 -21.58 -0.64
N TRP A 362 4.62 -22.25 0.40
CA TRP A 362 5.60 -23.31 0.27
C TRP A 362 5.04 -24.52 -0.48
N LEU A 363 3.84 -24.98 -0.13
CA LEU A 363 3.17 -26.11 -0.82
C LEU A 363 2.93 -25.78 -2.29
N ASN A 364 2.50 -24.57 -2.60
CA ASN A 364 2.29 -24.13 -3.98
C ASN A 364 3.60 -24.05 -4.77
N ALA A 365 4.68 -23.55 -4.17
CA ALA A 365 5.99 -23.48 -4.80
C ALA A 365 6.57 -24.89 -5.03
N ASN A 366 6.44 -25.81 -4.06
CA ASN A 366 6.88 -27.21 -4.20
C ASN A 366 6.11 -27.94 -5.31
N SER A 367 4.78 -27.78 -5.33
CA SER A 367 3.96 -28.38 -6.40
C SER A 367 4.31 -27.83 -7.78
N ALA A 368 4.54 -26.51 -7.88
CA ALA A 368 4.98 -25.88 -9.13
C ALA A 368 6.36 -26.38 -9.58
N PHE A 369 7.28 -26.60 -8.65
CA PHE A 369 8.60 -27.19 -8.93
C PHE A 369 8.49 -28.62 -9.46
N GLU A 370 7.68 -29.47 -8.84
CA GLU A 370 7.46 -30.84 -9.29
C GLU A 370 6.83 -30.88 -10.69
N ARG A 371 5.93 -29.94 -11.00
CA ARG A 371 5.29 -29.84 -12.33
C ARG A 371 6.28 -29.55 -13.45
N LEU A 372 7.43 -28.88 -13.21
CA LEU A 372 8.43 -28.59 -14.23
C LEU A 372 8.94 -29.85 -14.94
N SER A 373 9.19 -30.94 -14.20
CA SER A 373 9.66 -32.22 -14.79
C SER A 373 8.55 -32.91 -15.57
N VAL A 374 7.33 -32.93 -15.04
CA VAL A 374 6.19 -33.61 -15.67
C VAL A 374 5.76 -32.89 -16.95
N THR A 375 5.78 -31.58 -17.01
CA THR A 375 5.43 -30.82 -18.23
C THR A 375 6.47 -30.97 -19.32
N LYS A 376 7.78 -31.11 -18.99
CA LYS A 376 8.83 -31.43 -19.94
C LYS A 376 8.68 -32.85 -20.53
N GLU A 377 8.35 -33.80 -19.70
CA GLU A 377 8.05 -35.16 -20.14
C GLU A 377 6.82 -35.17 -21.07
N LEU A 378 5.73 -34.48 -20.65
CA LEU A 378 4.52 -34.34 -21.46
C LEU A 378 4.82 -33.73 -22.85
N LEU A 379 5.65 -32.68 -22.90
CA LEU A 379 6.06 -32.04 -24.15
C LEU A 379 6.87 -33.00 -25.05
N SER A 380 7.78 -33.75 -24.46
CA SER A 380 8.57 -34.76 -25.18
C SER A 380 7.68 -35.82 -25.81
N GLU A 381 6.77 -36.42 -25.01
CA GLU A 381 5.86 -37.46 -25.48
C GLU A 381 4.85 -36.93 -26.52
N ALA A 382 4.30 -35.76 -26.33
CA ALA A 382 3.42 -35.15 -27.29
C ALA A 382 4.12 -34.85 -28.63
N THR A 383 5.39 -34.45 -28.59
CA THR A 383 6.21 -34.23 -29.79
C THR A 383 6.44 -35.55 -30.55
N GLN A 384 6.77 -36.64 -29.83
CA GLN A 384 6.94 -37.95 -30.45
C GLN A 384 5.62 -38.46 -31.04
N ALA A 385 4.50 -38.30 -30.32
CA ALA A 385 3.19 -38.72 -30.79
C ALA A 385 2.77 -37.98 -32.08
N LEU A 386 3.04 -36.67 -32.17
CA LEU A 386 2.79 -35.91 -33.38
C LEU A 386 3.63 -36.40 -34.55
N ASN A 387 4.93 -36.63 -34.34
CA ASN A 387 5.83 -37.14 -35.39
C ASN A 387 5.36 -38.47 -35.96
N LEU A 388 4.92 -39.37 -35.08
CA LEU A 388 4.37 -40.68 -35.50
C LEU A 388 3.03 -40.58 -36.21
N ALA A 389 2.10 -39.74 -35.68
CA ALA A 389 0.80 -39.49 -36.30
C ALA A 389 0.94 -38.85 -37.69
N GLN A 390 1.86 -37.91 -37.86
CA GLN A 390 2.16 -37.26 -39.14
C GLN A 390 2.72 -38.28 -40.17
N ALA A 391 3.66 -39.13 -39.75
CA ALA A 391 4.23 -40.17 -40.61
C ALA A 391 3.15 -41.16 -41.06
N ARG A 392 2.31 -41.67 -40.16
CA ARG A 392 1.18 -42.55 -40.44
C ARG A 392 0.15 -41.94 -41.37
N TYR A 393 -0.20 -40.68 -41.14
CA TYR A 393 -1.15 -39.93 -41.99
C TYR A 393 -0.61 -39.74 -43.40
N ASN A 394 0.66 -39.42 -43.57
CA ASN A 394 1.30 -39.27 -44.87
C ASN A 394 1.36 -40.60 -45.67
N LEU A 395 1.48 -41.73 -44.98
CA LEU A 395 1.44 -43.08 -45.57
C LEU A 395 0.00 -43.60 -45.78
N GLY A 396 -1.03 -42.85 -45.41
CA GLY A 396 -2.43 -43.26 -45.52
C GLY A 396 -2.84 -44.33 -44.49
N LEU A 397 -2.06 -44.53 -43.41
CA LEU A 397 -2.27 -45.52 -42.37
C LEU A 397 -3.09 -45.00 -41.19
N SER A 398 -3.42 -43.71 -41.15
CA SER A 398 -4.25 -43.11 -40.13
C SER A 398 -5.20 -42.03 -40.68
N SER A 399 -6.19 -41.64 -39.88
CA SER A 399 -7.18 -40.62 -40.24
C SER A 399 -6.66 -39.19 -39.89
N ILE A 400 -7.30 -38.20 -40.49
CA ILE A 400 -7.08 -36.79 -40.13
C ILE A 400 -7.36 -36.52 -38.65
N VAL A 401 -8.30 -37.24 -38.03
CA VAL A 401 -8.68 -37.08 -36.61
C VAL A 401 -7.50 -37.48 -35.69
N GLU A 402 -6.75 -38.54 -36.01
CA GLU A 402 -5.55 -38.96 -35.26
C GLU A 402 -4.48 -37.84 -35.30
N LEU A 403 -4.26 -37.28 -36.49
CA LEU A 403 -3.31 -36.21 -36.71
C LEU A 403 -3.75 -34.95 -35.95
N SER A 404 -5.01 -34.50 -36.08
CA SER A 404 -5.56 -33.35 -35.38
C SER A 404 -5.44 -33.49 -33.86
N GLN A 405 -5.73 -34.68 -33.31
CA GLN A 405 -5.61 -34.93 -31.87
C GLN A 405 -4.15 -34.83 -31.38
N ALA A 406 -3.22 -35.43 -32.13
CA ALA A 406 -1.80 -35.35 -31.81
C ALA A 406 -1.27 -33.91 -31.85
N GLN A 407 -1.72 -33.15 -32.82
CA GLN A 407 -1.43 -31.71 -32.94
C GLN A 407 -2.00 -30.91 -31.80
N LEU A 408 -3.26 -31.14 -31.38
CA LEU A 408 -3.88 -30.46 -30.22
C LEU A 408 -3.10 -30.78 -28.94
N ASN A 409 -2.74 -32.04 -28.72
CA ASN A 409 -1.98 -32.46 -27.56
C ASN A 409 -0.60 -31.78 -27.50
N LEU A 410 0.10 -31.60 -28.63
CA LEU A 410 1.38 -30.88 -28.66
C LEU A 410 1.20 -29.42 -28.29
N THR A 411 0.22 -28.72 -28.88
CA THR A 411 -0.05 -27.30 -28.57
C THR A 411 -0.36 -27.14 -27.07
N GLN A 412 -1.18 -28.02 -26.48
CA GLN A 412 -1.48 -28.04 -25.06
C GLN A 412 -0.23 -28.28 -24.19
N ALA A 413 0.64 -29.24 -24.60
CA ALA A 413 1.87 -29.53 -23.91
C ALA A 413 2.87 -28.36 -23.94
N GLN A 414 3.01 -27.67 -25.08
CA GLN A 414 3.84 -26.46 -25.22
C GLN A 414 3.37 -25.31 -24.30
N ILE A 415 2.06 -25.05 -24.27
CA ILE A 415 1.47 -24.03 -23.39
C ILE A 415 1.65 -24.43 -21.91
N ALA A 416 1.50 -25.73 -21.59
CA ALA A 416 1.66 -26.22 -20.22
C ALA A 416 3.12 -26.10 -19.73
N ASP A 417 4.10 -26.43 -20.57
CA ASP A 417 5.53 -26.35 -20.22
C ASP A 417 5.99 -24.89 -20.02
N SER A 418 5.64 -24.01 -20.96
CA SER A 418 5.88 -22.57 -20.82
C SER A 418 5.20 -21.99 -19.58
N GLY A 419 3.94 -22.37 -19.32
CA GLY A 419 3.19 -21.94 -18.16
C GLY A 419 3.80 -22.43 -16.84
N ALA A 420 4.31 -23.66 -16.78
CA ALA A 420 4.91 -24.22 -15.57
C ALA A 420 6.19 -23.48 -15.15
N THR A 421 7.01 -23.06 -16.10
CA THR A 421 8.24 -22.30 -15.86
C THR A 421 7.94 -20.98 -15.13
N TYR A 422 7.06 -20.18 -15.67
CA TYR A 422 6.73 -18.88 -15.09
C TYR A 422 5.80 -18.97 -13.87
N ASP A 423 4.97 -20.01 -13.77
CA ASP A 423 4.20 -20.30 -12.55
C ASP A 423 5.13 -20.60 -11.38
N TYR A 424 6.18 -21.42 -11.57
CA TYR A 424 7.15 -21.68 -10.52
C TYR A 424 7.87 -20.42 -10.06
N GLN A 425 8.35 -19.56 -10.97
CA GLN A 425 9.01 -18.31 -10.63
C GLN A 425 8.05 -17.37 -9.85
N THR A 426 6.80 -17.27 -10.28
CA THR A 426 5.77 -16.50 -9.57
C THR A 426 5.52 -17.05 -8.16
N ARG A 427 5.40 -18.40 -7.99
CA ARG A 427 5.20 -19.02 -6.67
C ARG A 427 6.40 -18.83 -5.75
N LEU A 428 7.60 -18.81 -6.32
CA LEU A 428 8.80 -18.52 -5.56
C LEU A 428 8.82 -17.07 -5.04
N SER A 429 8.44 -16.08 -5.86
CA SER A 429 8.29 -14.69 -5.41
C SER A 429 7.24 -14.56 -4.29
N VAL A 430 6.12 -15.29 -4.41
CA VAL A 430 5.10 -15.34 -3.34
C VAL A 430 5.68 -15.94 -2.05
N LEU A 431 6.49 -17.00 -2.14
CA LEU A 431 7.14 -17.60 -0.97
C LEU A 431 8.16 -16.63 -0.34
N ASN A 432 8.97 -15.95 -1.14
CA ASN A 432 9.92 -14.96 -0.67
C ASN A 432 9.22 -13.78 0.05
N TYR A 433 8.09 -13.33 -0.47
CA TYR A 433 7.26 -12.34 0.21
C TYR A 433 6.69 -12.90 1.53
N ALA A 434 6.12 -14.12 1.50
CA ALA A 434 5.52 -14.74 2.67
C ALA A 434 6.52 -15.01 3.81
N THR A 435 7.80 -15.24 3.49
CA THR A 435 8.87 -15.44 4.47
C THR A 435 9.51 -14.12 4.95
N GLY A 436 9.14 -12.97 4.36
CA GLY A 436 9.76 -11.67 4.68
C GLY A 436 11.18 -11.50 4.11
N ALA A 437 11.56 -12.30 3.11
CA ALA A 437 12.85 -12.16 2.43
C ALA A 437 12.91 -10.91 1.51
N VAL A 438 11.75 -10.40 1.09
CA VAL A 438 11.59 -9.16 0.31
C VAL A 438 11.33 -8.00 1.26
N ARG A 439 12.20 -6.97 1.26
CA ARG A 439 12.09 -5.79 2.12
C ARG A 439 12.20 -4.47 1.34
#